data_3e6c8bbf052b186bfdcdb8c85c7b73f9
#
_entry.id   3e6c8bbf052b186bfdcdb8c85c7b73f9
#
_cell.length_a   1.000
_cell.length_b   1.000
_cell.length_c   1.000
_cell.angle_alpha   90.00
_cell.angle_beta   90.00
_cell.angle_gamma   90.00
#
_symmetry.space_group_name_H-M   'P 1'
#
loop_
_entity.id
_entity.type
_entity.pdbx_description
1 polymer ?
#
loop_
_entity_poly.entity_id
_entity_poly.type
_entity_poly.pdbx_seq_one_letter_code
_entity_poly.pdbx_strand_id
1 'polypeptide(L)'
;MNPFISITLLTTLVLSTTIVTISSHWLFAWIGLEMNMMAIIPIMMKKPNPRATEASTKYFLTQTTASSLLMLAIIINLMHSSQWTIMKLFDPTASILMTMALAIKLGLSPFHFWLPEVTQGIPLSTGLILLTWQKLAPISILYQISPSINLHLMITMSFLSILIGGWGGLNQTQLRKIMAYSSIAHMGWMTAILLYNPTLTLLNLLIYIVMTFTMFMLLIQNSTTTTLLLAQMWNTMPTMTIFTMLTLLSMGGLPPLTGFMPKWMIIQELTKNDTLILPILMATTALLNLYFYMRLAYSTALTLFPSTNNMKMKWQFYPTKQMTLLPTAIVLSTMLLPLTPTLFMLL
;
A
#
# COMPACT_ATOMS: atom_id res chain seq x y z
N MET A 1 -3.69 21.89 -14.07
CA MET A 1 -2.27 21.97 -13.67
C MET A 1 -1.41 22.05 -14.91
N ASN A 2 -0.46 22.96 -14.95
CA ASN A 2 0.45 23.11 -16.11
C ASN A 2 1.29 21.82 -16.28
N PRO A 3 1.50 21.27 -17.48
CA PRO A 3 2.24 20.01 -17.66
C PRO A 3 3.68 20.10 -17.13
N PHE A 4 4.32 21.25 -17.25
CA PHE A 4 5.65 21.48 -16.70
C PHE A 4 5.68 21.29 -15.16
N ILE A 5 4.72 21.90 -14.45
CA ILE A 5 4.62 21.76 -12.98
C ILE A 5 4.35 20.30 -12.59
N SER A 6 3.54 19.56 -13.36
CA SER A 6 3.29 18.14 -13.07
C SER A 6 4.53 17.27 -13.22
N ILE A 7 5.37 17.57 -14.21
CA ILE A 7 6.64 16.85 -14.43
C ILE A 7 7.62 17.17 -13.30
N THR A 8 7.76 18.45 -12.91
CA THR A 8 8.66 18.82 -11.80
C THR A 8 8.26 18.16 -10.48
N LEU A 9 6.95 18.08 -10.19
CA LEU A 9 6.47 17.38 -8.98
C LEU A 9 6.69 15.87 -9.02
N LEU A 10 6.58 15.24 -10.17
CA LEU A 10 6.89 13.82 -10.32
C LEU A 10 8.40 13.55 -10.20
N THR A 11 9.24 14.41 -10.78
CA THR A 11 10.71 14.28 -10.62
C THR A 11 11.15 14.49 -9.18
N THR A 12 10.56 15.46 -8.46
CA THR A 12 10.87 15.67 -7.03
C THR A 12 10.43 14.48 -6.17
N LEU A 13 9.31 13.80 -6.50
CA LEU A 13 8.91 12.55 -5.83
C LEU A 13 9.94 11.44 -6.03
N VAL A 14 10.45 11.25 -7.22
CA VAL A 14 11.47 10.23 -7.52
C VAL A 14 12.78 10.57 -6.81
N LEU A 15 13.24 11.82 -6.93
CA LEU A 15 14.48 12.28 -6.28
C LEU A 15 14.41 12.18 -4.75
N SER A 16 13.28 12.53 -4.14
CA SER A 16 13.14 12.45 -2.69
C SER A 16 13.19 11.00 -2.19
N THR A 17 12.56 10.07 -2.89
CA THR A 17 12.64 8.63 -2.52
C THR A 17 14.03 8.06 -2.72
N THR A 18 14.75 8.42 -3.78
CA THR A 18 16.14 7.98 -4.00
C THR A 18 17.08 8.56 -2.95
N ILE A 19 16.91 9.81 -2.54
CA ILE A 19 17.70 10.41 -1.44
C ILE A 19 17.52 9.59 -0.16
N VAL A 20 16.25 9.22 0.19
CA VAL A 20 15.99 8.43 1.40
C VAL A 20 16.62 7.04 1.32
N THR A 21 16.52 6.36 0.18
CA THR A 21 17.02 4.97 0.05
C THR A 21 18.55 4.88 0.09
N ILE A 22 19.26 5.90 -0.42
CA ILE A 22 20.73 5.92 -0.51
C ILE A 22 21.35 6.56 0.74
N SER A 23 20.59 7.38 1.48
CA SER A 23 21.14 8.13 2.61
C SER A 23 21.62 7.22 3.74
N SER A 24 22.83 7.46 4.23
CA SER A 24 23.39 6.88 5.46
C SER A 24 23.28 7.82 6.67
N HIS A 25 22.90 9.07 6.44
CA HIS A 25 22.83 10.14 7.41
C HIS A 25 21.38 10.52 7.72
N TRP A 26 21.01 10.62 9.01
CA TRP A 26 19.64 10.90 9.44
C TRP A 26 19.04 12.18 8.88
N LEU A 27 19.84 13.24 8.77
CA LEU A 27 19.34 14.53 8.27
C LEU A 27 18.89 14.44 6.82
N PHE A 28 19.65 13.73 5.96
CA PHE A 28 19.24 13.53 4.56
C PHE A 28 17.99 12.64 4.43
N ALA A 29 17.88 11.62 5.28
CA ALA A 29 16.67 10.79 5.32
C ALA A 29 15.43 11.61 5.70
N TRP A 30 15.57 12.48 6.71
CA TRP A 30 14.49 13.36 7.14
C TRP A 30 14.10 14.37 6.06
N ILE A 31 15.08 15.08 5.45
CA ILE A 31 14.82 16.01 4.33
C ILE A 31 14.13 15.30 3.17
N GLY A 32 14.58 14.10 2.79
CA GLY A 32 13.98 13.34 1.72
C GLY A 32 12.52 12.97 2.00
N LEU A 33 12.18 12.59 3.24
CA LEU A 33 10.80 12.33 3.66
C LEU A 33 9.92 13.59 3.61
N GLU A 34 10.45 14.76 4.00
CA GLU A 34 9.74 16.04 3.93
C GLU A 34 9.51 16.48 2.49
N MET A 35 10.54 16.39 1.63
CA MET A 35 10.40 16.71 0.20
C MET A 35 9.35 15.82 -0.47
N ASN A 36 9.29 14.54 -0.08
CA ASN A 36 8.30 13.59 -0.59
C ASN A 36 6.87 14.02 -0.20
N MET A 37 6.67 14.43 1.05
CA MET A 37 5.40 14.94 1.54
C MET A 37 4.98 16.22 0.80
N MET A 38 5.88 17.20 0.66
CA MET A 38 5.59 18.46 -0.01
C MET A 38 5.27 18.28 -1.50
N ALA A 39 5.88 17.30 -2.17
CA ALA A 39 5.63 17.04 -3.58
C ALA A 39 4.25 16.42 -3.85
N ILE A 40 3.74 15.59 -2.93
CA ILE A 40 2.47 14.89 -3.17
C ILE A 40 1.24 15.77 -2.90
N ILE A 41 1.32 16.77 -2.01
CA ILE A 41 0.19 17.64 -1.64
C ILE A 41 -0.40 18.34 -2.87
N PRO A 42 0.37 19.03 -3.73
CA PRO A 42 -0.16 19.65 -4.94
C PRO A 42 -0.75 18.62 -5.94
N ILE A 43 -0.19 17.41 -5.97
CA ILE A 43 -0.69 16.34 -6.85
C ILE A 43 -2.08 15.88 -6.38
N MET A 44 -2.33 15.81 -5.07
CA MET A 44 -3.65 15.51 -4.51
C MET A 44 -4.70 16.57 -4.88
N MET A 45 -4.31 17.82 -4.93
CA MET A 45 -5.17 18.96 -5.25
C MET A 45 -5.26 19.26 -6.76
N LYS A 46 -4.85 18.33 -7.64
CA LYS A 46 -4.86 18.54 -9.10
C LYS A 46 -6.20 19.02 -9.65
N LYS A 47 -7.32 18.55 -9.09
CA LYS A 47 -8.67 19.07 -9.32
C LYS A 47 -9.15 19.71 -8.01
N PRO A 48 -9.36 21.03 -7.95
CA PRO A 48 -9.74 21.71 -6.73
C PRO A 48 -11.19 21.38 -6.38
N ASN A 49 -11.37 20.38 -5.53
CA ASN A 49 -12.65 20.02 -4.92
C ASN A 49 -12.53 20.16 -3.39
N PRO A 50 -13.59 20.57 -2.67
CA PRO A 50 -13.52 20.74 -1.22
C PRO A 50 -13.12 19.46 -0.48
N ARG A 51 -13.50 18.28 -1.00
CA ARG A 51 -13.06 16.99 -0.46
C ARG A 51 -11.57 16.72 -0.67
N ALA A 52 -11.01 17.18 -1.79
CA ALA A 52 -9.58 17.01 -2.07
C ALA A 52 -8.73 17.93 -1.18
N THR A 53 -9.19 19.14 -0.90
CA THR A 53 -8.52 20.07 0.03
C THR A 53 -8.57 19.54 1.47
N GLU A 54 -9.71 19.01 1.93
CA GLU A 54 -9.83 18.34 3.22
C GLU A 54 -8.88 17.13 3.32
N ALA A 55 -8.82 16.29 2.29
CA ALA A 55 -7.93 15.14 2.27
C ALA A 55 -6.45 15.56 2.32
N SER A 56 -6.07 16.60 1.58
CA SER A 56 -4.69 17.09 1.57
C SER A 56 -4.28 17.73 2.91
N THR A 57 -5.17 18.42 3.59
CA THR A 57 -4.89 18.99 4.93
C THR A 57 -4.76 17.88 5.98
N LYS A 58 -5.63 16.87 5.97
CA LYS A 58 -5.50 15.69 6.84
C LYS A 58 -4.18 14.96 6.62
N TYR A 59 -3.79 14.75 5.37
CA TYR A 59 -2.50 14.14 5.03
C TYR A 59 -1.33 14.99 5.55
N PHE A 60 -1.36 16.30 5.30
CA PHE A 60 -0.31 17.21 5.76
C PHE A 60 -0.14 17.14 7.28
N LEU A 61 -1.22 17.30 8.05
CA LEU A 61 -1.18 17.31 9.52
C LEU A 61 -0.63 15.99 10.08
N THR A 62 -1.06 14.84 9.55
CA THR A 62 -0.58 13.54 10.04
C THR A 62 0.88 13.26 9.67
N GLN A 63 1.31 13.67 8.49
CA GLN A 63 2.70 13.47 8.07
C GLN A 63 3.66 14.44 8.76
N THR A 64 3.24 15.68 9.05
CA THR A 64 4.06 16.63 9.83
C THR A 64 4.23 16.18 11.28
N THR A 65 3.18 15.67 11.92
CA THR A 65 3.31 15.08 13.26
C THR A 65 4.27 13.87 13.26
N ALA A 66 4.21 13.03 12.23
CA ALA A 66 5.14 11.92 12.09
C ALA A 66 6.59 12.38 11.89
N SER A 67 6.81 13.44 11.11
CA SER A 67 8.15 13.97 10.88
C SER A 67 8.73 14.69 12.10
N SER A 68 7.91 15.38 12.88
CA SER A 68 8.34 15.98 14.14
C SER A 68 8.73 14.93 15.19
N LEU A 69 7.95 13.83 15.30
CA LEU A 69 8.30 12.67 16.14
C LEU A 69 9.60 12.00 15.67
N LEU A 70 9.80 11.87 14.36
CA LEU A 70 11.00 11.29 13.80
C LEU A 70 12.23 12.16 14.14
N MET A 71 12.12 13.48 13.99
CA MET A 71 13.21 14.40 14.34
C MET A 71 13.53 14.38 15.84
N LEU A 72 12.51 14.31 16.69
CA LEU A 72 12.69 14.16 18.12
C LEU A 72 13.44 12.88 18.48
N ALA A 73 13.09 11.76 17.85
CA ALA A 73 13.80 10.50 18.03
C ALA A 73 15.28 10.57 17.60
N ILE A 74 15.57 11.27 16.51
CA ILE A 74 16.93 11.51 16.04
C ILE A 74 17.72 12.34 17.06
N ILE A 75 17.14 13.39 17.62
CA ILE A 75 17.81 14.26 18.61
C ILE A 75 18.10 13.46 19.88
N ILE A 76 17.18 12.64 20.38
CA ILE A 76 17.40 11.78 21.55
C ILE A 76 18.57 10.82 21.28
N ASN A 77 18.59 10.17 20.11
CA ASN A 77 19.68 9.28 19.74
C ASN A 77 21.03 10.01 19.65
N LEU A 78 21.04 11.25 19.17
CA LEU A 78 22.23 12.08 19.12
C LEU A 78 22.77 12.46 20.49
N MET A 79 21.89 12.77 21.44
CA MET A 79 22.29 13.12 22.81
C MET A 79 23.03 11.96 23.50
N HIS A 80 22.64 10.71 23.19
CA HIS A 80 23.28 9.52 23.76
C HIS A 80 24.49 9.01 22.97
N SER A 81 24.42 9.06 21.63
CA SER A 81 25.43 8.42 20.77
C SER A 81 26.40 9.38 20.10
N SER A 82 26.05 10.68 20.00
CA SER A 82 26.80 11.70 19.24
C SER A 82 26.95 11.37 17.74
N GLN A 83 26.21 10.39 17.19
CA GLN A 83 26.36 9.91 15.82
C GLN A 83 25.10 10.14 14.99
N TRP A 84 25.28 10.62 13.75
CA TRP A 84 24.19 10.83 12.78
C TRP A 84 23.93 9.64 11.86
N THR A 85 24.57 8.51 12.08
CA THR A 85 24.45 7.33 11.24
C THR A 85 23.10 6.59 11.48
N ILE A 86 22.43 6.17 10.40
CA ILE A 86 21.11 5.53 10.48
C ILE A 86 21.18 4.14 11.12
N MET A 87 22.25 3.39 10.88
CA MET A 87 22.35 1.99 11.27
C MET A 87 22.51 1.73 12.76
N LYS A 88 22.73 2.74 13.59
CA LYS A 88 23.01 2.56 15.00
C LYS A 88 22.04 3.39 15.84
N LEU A 89 20.99 2.72 16.34
CA LEU A 89 20.14 3.24 17.39
C LEU A 89 20.59 2.63 18.71
N PHE A 90 21.14 3.44 19.59
CA PHE A 90 21.67 2.98 20.88
C PHE A 90 20.63 3.03 21.99
N ASP A 91 19.65 3.93 21.87
CA ASP A 91 18.65 4.17 22.90
C ASP A 91 17.32 3.45 22.60
N PRO A 92 16.77 2.69 23.57
CA PRO A 92 15.49 2.04 23.39
C PRO A 92 14.32 3.04 23.24
N THR A 93 14.39 4.20 23.89
CA THR A 93 13.38 5.25 23.76
C THR A 93 13.40 5.87 22.36
N ALA A 94 14.57 6.14 21.81
CA ALA A 94 14.73 6.64 20.45
C ALA A 94 14.22 5.61 19.43
N SER A 95 14.50 4.32 19.62
CA SER A 95 14.00 3.25 18.75
C SER A 95 12.49 3.14 18.74
N ILE A 96 11.82 3.26 19.90
CA ILE A 96 10.35 3.26 20.01
C ILE A 96 9.75 4.47 19.29
N LEU A 97 10.25 5.68 19.54
CA LEU A 97 9.74 6.89 18.88
C LEU A 97 9.95 6.85 17.36
N MET A 98 11.10 6.33 16.91
CA MET A 98 11.38 6.15 15.49
C MET A 98 10.40 5.18 14.82
N THR A 99 10.16 4.04 15.42
CA THR A 99 9.21 3.05 14.90
C THR A 99 7.79 3.59 14.89
N MET A 100 7.36 4.34 15.91
CA MET A 100 6.06 5.01 15.94
C MET A 100 5.92 6.05 14.82
N ALA A 101 6.94 6.89 14.61
CA ALA A 101 6.94 7.89 13.53
C ALA A 101 6.82 7.25 12.13
N LEU A 102 7.56 6.17 11.88
CA LEU A 102 7.48 5.43 10.62
C LEU A 102 6.17 4.67 10.48
N ALA A 103 5.61 4.16 11.57
CA ALA A 103 4.29 3.54 11.60
C ALA A 103 3.16 4.52 11.22
N ILE A 104 3.22 5.78 11.69
CA ILE A 104 2.29 6.84 11.26
C ILE A 104 2.43 7.08 9.76
N LYS A 105 3.66 7.19 9.22
CA LYS A 105 3.91 7.41 7.79
C LYS A 105 3.39 6.25 6.93
N LEU A 106 3.53 5.02 7.38
CA LEU A 106 3.00 3.83 6.68
C LEU A 106 1.49 3.66 6.84
N GLY A 107 0.90 4.25 7.88
CA GLY A 107 -0.48 4.04 8.24
C GLY A 107 -0.74 2.69 8.88
N LEU A 108 0.18 2.21 9.73
CA LEU A 108 -0.03 1.00 10.53
C LEU A 108 -1.01 1.27 11.67
N SER A 109 -1.72 0.24 12.11
CA SER A 109 -2.55 0.36 13.29
C SER A 109 -1.68 0.52 14.55
N PRO A 110 -2.05 1.44 15.47
CA PRO A 110 -3.31 2.19 15.60
C PRO A 110 -3.42 3.46 14.75
N PHE A 111 -2.38 3.94 14.10
CA PHE A 111 -2.31 5.23 13.42
C PHE A 111 -2.83 5.21 11.97
N HIS A 112 -3.81 4.38 11.66
CA HIS A 112 -4.27 4.10 10.30
C HIS A 112 -5.40 5.02 9.80
N PHE A 113 -6.12 5.75 10.67
CA PHE A 113 -7.37 6.44 10.33
C PHE A 113 -7.24 7.45 9.18
N TRP A 114 -6.10 8.12 9.07
CA TRP A 114 -5.86 9.09 8.02
C TRP A 114 -5.91 8.48 6.62
N LEU A 115 -5.49 7.21 6.45
CA LEU A 115 -5.29 6.60 5.15
C LEU A 115 -6.61 6.34 4.40
N PRO A 116 -7.68 5.74 5.01
CA PRO A 116 -8.98 5.60 4.35
C PRO A 116 -9.68 6.93 4.08
N GLU A 117 -9.51 7.92 4.95
CA GLU A 117 -10.13 9.24 4.76
C GLU A 117 -9.47 10.01 3.62
N VAL A 118 -8.15 10.03 3.58
CA VAL A 118 -7.40 10.69 2.51
C VAL A 118 -7.69 10.02 1.16
N THR A 119 -7.64 8.69 1.07
CA THR A 119 -7.90 7.97 -0.18
C THR A 119 -9.32 8.18 -0.71
N GLN A 120 -10.29 8.44 0.17
CA GLN A 120 -11.66 8.77 -0.23
C GLN A 120 -11.74 10.12 -0.96
N GLY A 121 -11.00 11.13 -0.50
CA GLY A 121 -11.07 12.49 -1.03
C GLY A 121 -10.29 12.72 -2.32
N ILE A 122 -9.26 11.89 -2.59
CA ILE A 122 -8.35 12.06 -3.74
C ILE A 122 -8.81 11.30 -4.99
N PRO A 123 -8.42 11.71 -6.20
CA PRO A 123 -8.65 10.95 -7.42
C PRO A 123 -7.87 9.62 -7.43
N LEU A 124 -8.35 8.65 -8.22
CA LEU A 124 -7.75 7.30 -8.28
C LEU A 124 -6.27 7.31 -8.67
N SER A 125 -5.85 8.17 -9.59
CA SER A 125 -4.45 8.27 -10.03
C SER A 125 -3.50 8.69 -8.89
N THR A 126 -3.91 9.64 -8.06
CA THR A 126 -3.11 10.07 -6.89
C THR A 126 -3.21 9.05 -5.76
N GLY A 127 -4.35 8.35 -5.65
CA GLY A 127 -4.51 7.23 -4.72
C GLY A 127 -3.52 6.10 -5.02
N LEU A 128 -3.28 5.81 -6.30
CA LEU A 128 -2.26 4.85 -6.71
C LEU A 128 -0.87 5.27 -6.18
N ILE A 129 -0.44 6.51 -6.43
CA ILE A 129 0.86 7.02 -5.97
C ILE A 129 0.98 6.94 -4.44
N LEU A 130 -0.08 7.30 -3.72
CA LEU A 130 -0.10 7.27 -2.27
C LEU A 130 0.02 5.85 -1.70
N LEU A 131 -0.67 4.89 -2.29
CA LEU A 131 -0.67 3.51 -1.78
C LEU A 131 0.54 2.68 -2.24
N THR A 132 1.24 3.09 -3.30
CA THR A 132 2.42 2.37 -3.82
C THR A 132 3.71 3.13 -3.54
N TRP A 133 3.92 4.27 -4.19
CA TRP A 133 5.18 5.01 -4.17
C TRP A 133 5.56 5.55 -2.79
N GLN A 134 4.57 6.10 -2.09
CA GLN A 134 4.80 6.70 -0.76
C GLN A 134 5.20 5.69 0.32
N LYS A 135 5.00 4.40 0.08
CA LYS A 135 5.41 3.33 1.00
C LYS A 135 6.90 3.01 0.92
N LEU A 136 7.57 3.33 -0.21
CA LEU A 136 8.97 2.96 -0.44
C LEU A 136 9.92 3.63 0.55
N ALA A 137 9.82 4.94 0.72
CA ALA A 137 10.71 5.69 1.58
C ALA A 137 10.65 5.28 3.07
N PRO A 138 9.48 5.15 3.72
CA PRO A 138 9.43 4.69 5.11
C PRO A 138 9.88 3.23 5.29
N ILE A 139 9.58 2.33 4.33
CA ILE A 139 10.01 0.94 4.41
C ILE A 139 11.52 0.82 4.24
N SER A 140 12.17 1.62 3.39
CA SER A 140 13.62 1.59 3.24
C SER A 140 14.34 1.99 4.54
N ILE A 141 13.81 2.98 5.27
CA ILE A 141 14.36 3.34 6.58
C ILE A 141 14.13 2.22 7.60
N LEU A 142 12.92 1.64 7.67
CA LEU A 142 12.66 0.50 8.55
C LEU A 142 13.56 -0.68 8.24
N TYR A 143 13.87 -0.93 6.98
CA TYR A 143 14.81 -1.96 6.55
C TYR A 143 16.22 -1.70 7.11
N GLN A 144 16.71 -0.46 7.02
CA GLN A 144 18.05 -0.09 7.52
C GLN A 144 18.14 -0.18 9.04
N ILE A 145 17.06 0.13 9.76
CA ILE A 145 17.04 0.14 11.24
C ILE A 145 16.61 -1.24 11.81
N SER A 146 16.22 -2.19 10.97
CA SER A 146 15.64 -3.47 11.40
C SER A 146 16.35 -4.16 12.58
N PRO A 147 17.70 -4.19 12.70
CA PRO A 147 18.36 -4.87 13.81
C PRO A 147 18.24 -4.17 15.17
N SER A 148 17.84 -2.90 15.20
CA SER A 148 17.74 -2.10 16.43
C SER A 148 16.31 -1.84 16.90
N ILE A 149 15.33 -2.36 16.18
CA ILE A 149 13.91 -2.15 16.47
C ILE A 149 13.42 -3.11 17.55
N ASN A 150 12.47 -2.63 18.37
CA ASN A 150 11.84 -3.44 19.40
C ASN A 150 10.87 -4.47 18.77
N LEU A 151 11.19 -5.76 18.93
CA LEU A 151 10.47 -6.88 18.31
C LEU A 151 9.01 -6.92 18.75
N HIS A 152 8.74 -6.80 20.06
CA HIS A 152 7.37 -6.90 20.60
C HIS A 152 6.45 -5.79 20.06
N LEU A 153 6.97 -4.58 19.94
CA LEU A 153 6.22 -3.44 19.39
C LEU A 153 5.86 -3.68 17.92
N MET A 154 6.80 -4.13 17.11
CA MET A 154 6.55 -4.39 15.69
C MET A 154 5.55 -5.55 15.48
N ILE A 155 5.65 -6.62 16.25
CA ILE A 155 4.71 -7.74 16.21
C ILE A 155 3.30 -7.31 16.58
N THR A 156 3.14 -6.55 17.66
CA THR A 156 1.80 -6.07 18.08
C THR A 156 1.19 -5.14 17.04
N MET A 157 1.95 -4.19 16.48
CA MET A 157 1.46 -3.30 15.43
C MET A 157 1.13 -4.05 14.12
N SER A 158 1.93 -5.05 13.77
CA SER A 158 1.68 -5.89 12.59
C SER A 158 0.38 -6.68 12.71
N PHE A 159 0.16 -7.35 13.83
CA PHE A 159 -1.07 -8.10 14.09
C PHE A 159 -2.30 -7.19 14.10
N LEU A 160 -2.25 -6.08 14.84
CA LEU A 160 -3.33 -5.10 14.89
C LEU A 160 -3.63 -4.52 13.50
N SER A 161 -2.63 -4.31 12.65
CA SER A 161 -2.84 -3.77 11.30
C SER A 161 -3.55 -4.77 10.37
N ILE A 162 -3.28 -6.07 10.50
CA ILE A 162 -3.99 -7.11 9.73
C ILE A 162 -5.44 -7.22 10.20
N LEU A 163 -5.67 -7.23 11.51
CA LEU A 163 -6.99 -7.34 12.11
C LEU A 163 -7.87 -6.14 11.74
N ILE A 164 -7.38 -4.92 11.97
CA ILE A 164 -8.14 -3.70 11.71
C ILE A 164 -8.30 -3.45 10.20
N GLY A 165 -7.27 -3.74 9.41
CA GLY A 165 -7.35 -3.68 7.94
C GLY A 165 -8.42 -4.62 7.39
N GLY A 166 -8.52 -5.84 7.94
CA GLY A 166 -9.57 -6.79 7.62
C GLY A 166 -10.96 -6.32 8.03
N TRP A 167 -11.12 -5.97 9.30
CA TRP A 167 -12.39 -5.55 9.86
C TRP A 167 -12.93 -4.27 9.26
N GLY A 168 -12.08 -3.24 9.11
CA GLY A 168 -12.48 -1.94 8.54
C GLY A 168 -12.94 -2.01 7.08
N GLY A 169 -12.48 -3.01 6.32
CA GLY A 169 -12.90 -3.23 4.93
C GLY A 169 -14.28 -3.86 4.75
N LEU A 170 -14.83 -4.55 5.78
CA LEU A 170 -16.04 -5.38 5.64
C LEU A 170 -17.26 -4.62 5.13
N ASN A 171 -17.55 -3.43 5.64
CA ASN A 171 -18.78 -2.70 5.33
C ASN A 171 -18.58 -1.51 4.38
N GLN A 172 -17.42 -1.40 3.73
CA GLN A 172 -17.15 -0.29 2.82
C GLN A 172 -17.80 -0.51 1.46
N THR A 173 -18.43 0.55 0.94
CA THR A 173 -19.03 0.59 -0.40
C THR A 173 -18.14 1.31 -1.41
N GLN A 174 -17.15 2.08 -0.95
CA GLN A 174 -16.23 2.83 -1.79
C GLN A 174 -14.96 2.02 -2.04
N LEU A 175 -14.65 1.75 -3.31
CA LEU A 175 -13.47 0.97 -3.70
C LEU A 175 -12.16 1.58 -3.22
N ARG A 176 -12.05 2.90 -3.21
CA ARG A 176 -10.86 3.61 -2.70
C ARG A 176 -10.59 3.31 -1.22
N LYS A 177 -11.64 3.27 -0.39
CA LYS A 177 -11.50 2.89 1.03
C LYS A 177 -11.12 1.41 1.18
N ILE A 178 -11.72 0.53 0.39
CA ILE A 178 -11.39 -0.89 0.41
C ILE A 178 -9.90 -1.10 0.08
N MET A 179 -9.40 -0.41 -0.94
CA MET A 179 -7.97 -0.46 -1.29
C MET A 179 -7.06 0.14 -0.20
N ALA A 180 -7.52 1.14 0.54
CA ALA A 180 -6.80 1.67 1.69
C ALA A 180 -6.71 0.65 2.84
N TYR A 181 -7.82 0.04 3.22
CA TYR A 181 -7.82 -1.00 4.26
C TYR A 181 -7.00 -2.24 3.86
N SER A 182 -7.06 -2.63 2.59
CA SER A 182 -6.20 -3.68 2.07
C SER A 182 -4.72 -3.34 2.18
N SER A 183 -4.34 -2.08 1.93
CA SER A 183 -2.96 -1.64 2.08
C SER A 183 -2.47 -1.68 3.53
N ILE A 184 -3.33 -1.33 4.50
CA ILE A 184 -3.02 -1.44 5.94
C ILE A 184 -2.73 -2.90 6.30
N ALA A 185 -3.56 -3.82 5.85
CA ALA A 185 -3.37 -5.24 6.10
C ALA A 185 -2.10 -5.81 5.45
N HIS A 186 -1.81 -5.45 4.19
CA HIS A 186 -0.58 -5.87 3.52
C HIS A 186 0.68 -5.31 4.19
N MET A 187 0.64 -4.05 4.67
CA MET A 187 1.73 -3.49 5.48
C MET A 187 1.92 -4.27 6.78
N GLY A 188 0.84 -4.76 7.41
CA GLY A 188 0.94 -5.63 8.58
C GLY A 188 1.73 -6.91 8.31
N TRP A 189 1.50 -7.58 7.18
CA TRP A 189 2.28 -8.74 6.77
C TRP A 189 3.77 -8.42 6.55
N MET A 190 4.08 -7.27 5.94
CA MET A 190 5.46 -6.84 5.70
C MET A 190 6.19 -6.53 7.01
N THR A 191 5.54 -5.81 7.93
CA THR A 191 6.16 -5.42 9.20
C THR A 191 6.36 -6.59 10.15
N ALA A 192 5.54 -7.64 10.08
CA ALA A 192 5.71 -8.85 10.86
C ALA A 192 7.01 -9.60 10.57
N ILE A 193 7.39 -9.69 9.29
CA ILE A 193 8.57 -10.43 8.85
C ILE A 193 9.86 -9.60 8.83
N LEU A 194 9.73 -8.28 8.88
CA LEU A 194 10.85 -7.35 8.68
C LEU A 194 12.03 -7.63 9.61
N LEU A 195 11.77 -8.02 10.85
CA LEU A 195 12.78 -8.27 11.87
C LEU A 195 13.45 -9.65 11.73
N TYR A 196 12.76 -10.61 11.13
CA TYR A 196 13.27 -11.98 10.96
C TYR A 196 14.02 -12.14 9.63
N ASN A 197 13.39 -11.70 8.55
CA ASN A 197 13.97 -11.78 7.21
C ASN A 197 13.62 -10.54 6.38
N PRO A 198 14.52 -9.54 6.34
CA PRO A 198 14.27 -8.29 5.63
C PRO A 198 14.18 -8.46 4.10
N THR A 199 14.82 -9.48 3.50
CA THR A 199 14.72 -9.72 2.06
C THR A 199 13.32 -10.15 1.64
N LEU A 200 12.63 -10.96 2.44
CA LEU A 200 11.23 -11.32 2.21
C LEU A 200 10.28 -10.12 2.28
N THR A 201 10.60 -9.11 3.09
CA THR A 201 9.79 -7.89 3.11
C THR A 201 9.85 -7.14 1.79
N LEU A 202 11.03 -7.08 1.16
CA LEU A 202 11.20 -6.44 -0.15
C LEU A 202 10.46 -7.19 -1.25
N LEU A 203 10.52 -8.53 -1.25
CA LEU A 203 9.77 -9.35 -2.19
C LEU A 203 8.26 -9.12 -2.03
N ASN A 204 7.74 -9.14 -0.79
CA ASN A 204 6.33 -8.88 -0.54
C ASN A 204 5.92 -7.46 -0.97
N LEU A 205 6.77 -6.46 -0.73
CA LEU A 205 6.55 -5.09 -1.17
C LEU A 205 6.45 -5.00 -2.70
N LEU A 206 7.34 -5.67 -3.43
CA LEU A 206 7.34 -5.68 -4.89
C LEU A 206 6.03 -6.30 -5.42
N ILE A 207 5.64 -7.47 -4.91
CA ILE A 207 4.38 -8.12 -5.30
C ILE A 207 3.18 -7.23 -4.96
N TYR A 208 3.17 -6.60 -3.78
CA TYR A 208 2.11 -5.66 -3.38
C TYR A 208 2.00 -4.48 -4.35
N ILE A 209 3.12 -3.88 -4.76
CA ILE A 209 3.12 -2.77 -5.72
C ILE A 209 2.53 -3.21 -7.05
N VAL A 210 2.93 -4.36 -7.56
CA VAL A 210 2.40 -4.90 -8.82
C VAL A 210 0.89 -5.12 -8.74
N MET A 211 0.39 -5.79 -7.69
CA MET A 211 -1.03 -6.05 -7.51
C MET A 211 -1.87 -4.78 -7.34
N THR A 212 -1.39 -3.82 -6.52
CA THR A 212 -2.12 -2.55 -6.32
C THR A 212 -2.07 -1.67 -7.56
N PHE A 213 -0.97 -1.65 -8.28
CA PHE A 213 -0.85 -0.93 -9.56
C PHE A 213 -1.86 -1.46 -10.58
N THR A 214 -1.93 -2.77 -10.77
CA THR A 214 -2.89 -3.39 -11.70
C THR A 214 -4.33 -3.07 -11.33
N MET A 215 -4.68 -3.20 -10.05
CA MET A 215 -6.03 -2.93 -9.59
C MET A 215 -6.43 -1.46 -9.83
N PHE A 216 -5.57 -0.51 -9.47
CA PHE A 216 -5.86 0.90 -9.71
C PHE A 216 -5.91 1.26 -11.19
N MET A 217 -5.07 0.67 -12.03
CA MET A 217 -5.13 0.90 -13.48
C MET A 217 -6.46 0.43 -14.08
N LEU A 218 -6.96 -0.73 -13.65
CA LEU A 218 -8.29 -1.23 -14.04
C LEU A 218 -9.41 -0.31 -13.57
N LEU A 219 -9.35 0.20 -12.32
CA LEU A 219 -10.33 1.14 -11.80
C LEU A 219 -10.29 2.51 -12.51
N ILE A 220 -9.12 2.99 -12.89
CA ILE A 220 -8.94 4.25 -13.63
C ILE A 220 -9.50 4.13 -15.05
N GLN A 221 -9.19 3.04 -15.75
CA GLN A 221 -9.66 2.80 -17.12
C GLN A 221 -11.19 2.82 -17.17
N ASN A 222 -11.82 2.20 -16.18
CA ASN A 222 -13.28 2.05 -16.11
C ASN A 222 -13.98 3.17 -15.30
N SER A 223 -13.19 4.12 -14.74
CA SER A 223 -13.67 5.22 -13.90
C SER A 223 -14.58 4.80 -12.73
N THR A 224 -14.40 3.59 -12.21
CA THR A 224 -15.23 3.02 -11.13
C THR A 224 -14.75 3.44 -9.76
N THR A 225 -15.65 3.98 -8.95
CA THR A 225 -15.35 4.45 -7.59
C THR A 225 -16.16 3.73 -6.50
N THR A 226 -17.29 3.11 -6.87
CA THR A 226 -18.18 2.41 -5.94
C THR A 226 -18.39 0.96 -6.35
N THR A 227 -18.83 0.13 -5.39
CA THR A 227 -19.12 -1.30 -5.63
C THR A 227 -20.24 -1.49 -6.65
N LEU A 228 -21.24 -0.61 -6.67
CA LEU A 228 -22.34 -0.63 -7.65
C LEU A 228 -21.82 -0.38 -9.07
N LEU A 229 -20.97 0.64 -9.26
CA LEU A 229 -20.39 0.91 -10.57
C LEU A 229 -19.53 -0.26 -11.07
N LEU A 230 -18.83 -0.94 -10.16
CA LEU A 230 -18.04 -2.11 -10.51
C LEU A 230 -18.94 -3.28 -10.97
N ALA A 231 -20.07 -3.50 -10.33
CA ALA A 231 -21.04 -4.53 -10.76
C ALA A 231 -21.68 -4.19 -12.11
N GLN A 232 -21.94 -2.90 -12.40
CA GLN A 232 -22.48 -2.45 -13.69
C GLN A 232 -21.50 -2.60 -14.87
N MET A 233 -20.20 -2.69 -14.59
CA MET A 233 -19.18 -2.88 -15.63
C MET A 233 -19.37 -4.17 -16.43
N TRP A 234 -20.00 -5.20 -15.85
CA TRP A 234 -20.28 -6.44 -16.57
C TRP A 234 -21.07 -6.20 -17.87
N ASN A 235 -21.97 -5.25 -17.85
CA ASN A 235 -22.80 -4.90 -19.01
C ASN A 235 -22.05 -4.10 -20.08
N THR A 236 -20.96 -3.39 -19.72
CA THR A 236 -20.23 -2.52 -20.63
C THR A 236 -18.94 -3.15 -21.16
N MET A 237 -18.16 -3.77 -20.29
CA MET A 237 -16.85 -4.35 -20.61
C MET A 237 -16.61 -5.65 -19.84
N PRO A 238 -17.16 -6.80 -20.29
CA PRO A 238 -17.08 -8.07 -19.54
C PRO A 238 -15.63 -8.56 -19.38
N THR A 239 -14.75 -8.35 -20.34
CA THR A 239 -13.34 -8.75 -20.25
C THR A 239 -12.62 -8.03 -19.11
N MET A 240 -12.84 -6.72 -18.94
CA MET A 240 -12.21 -5.94 -17.87
C MET A 240 -12.76 -6.33 -16.50
N THR A 241 -14.02 -6.74 -16.38
CA THR A 241 -14.56 -7.24 -15.11
C THR A 241 -13.93 -8.56 -14.71
N ILE A 242 -13.67 -9.46 -15.65
CA ILE A 242 -12.96 -10.72 -15.36
C ILE A 242 -11.56 -10.43 -14.81
N PHE A 243 -10.81 -9.50 -15.43
CA PHE A 243 -9.49 -9.11 -14.94
C PHE A 243 -9.55 -8.43 -13.58
N THR A 244 -10.55 -7.59 -13.30
CA THR A 244 -10.72 -7.01 -11.96
C THR A 244 -11.02 -8.07 -10.91
N MET A 245 -11.82 -9.09 -11.23
CA MET A 245 -12.06 -10.21 -10.33
C MET A 245 -10.79 -11.02 -10.06
N LEU A 246 -10.04 -11.39 -11.11
CA LEU A 246 -8.79 -12.13 -10.95
C LEU A 246 -7.77 -11.37 -10.09
N THR A 247 -7.65 -10.05 -10.28
CA THR A 247 -6.76 -9.23 -9.45
C THR A 247 -7.25 -9.09 -8.01
N LEU A 248 -8.56 -8.99 -7.76
CA LEU A 248 -9.12 -9.01 -6.40
C LEU A 248 -8.85 -10.34 -5.69
N LEU A 249 -9.02 -11.46 -6.39
CA LEU A 249 -8.74 -12.80 -5.86
C LEU A 249 -7.23 -12.99 -5.59
N SER A 250 -6.36 -12.44 -6.44
CA SER A 250 -4.91 -12.45 -6.20
C SER A 250 -4.53 -11.63 -4.97
N MET A 251 -5.11 -10.45 -4.76
CA MET A 251 -4.91 -9.66 -3.53
C MET A 251 -5.44 -10.40 -2.30
N GLY A 252 -6.52 -11.17 -2.43
CA GLY A 252 -7.03 -12.06 -1.39
C GLY A 252 -6.04 -13.16 -0.99
N GLY A 253 -5.16 -13.55 -1.91
CA GLY A 253 -4.14 -14.58 -1.69
C GLY A 253 -4.70 -15.99 -1.87
N LEU A 254 -5.49 -16.24 -2.91
CA LEU A 254 -5.89 -17.60 -3.26
C LEU A 254 -4.71 -18.41 -3.82
N PRO A 255 -4.61 -19.72 -3.50
CA PRO A 255 -3.43 -20.54 -3.79
C PRO A 255 -2.92 -20.53 -5.24
N PRO A 256 -3.77 -20.49 -6.30
CA PRO A 256 -3.27 -20.49 -7.67
C PRO A 256 -2.71 -19.13 -8.13
N LEU A 257 -2.87 -18.06 -7.33
CA LEU A 257 -2.55 -16.69 -7.73
C LEU A 257 -1.33 -16.14 -6.98
N THR A 258 -0.70 -15.11 -7.53
CA THR A 258 0.56 -14.53 -7.03
C THR A 258 0.52 -14.04 -5.59
N GLY A 259 -0.62 -13.52 -5.14
CA GLY A 259 -0.77 -12.99 -3.78
C GLY A 259 -0.72 -14.04 -2.66
N PHE A 260 -0.84 -15.33 -2.99
CA PHE A 260 -0.67 -16.42 -2.02
C PHE A 260 0.80 -16.59 -1.59
N MET A 261 1.70 -16.49 -2.54
CA MET A 261 3.12 -16.75 -2.37
C MET A 261 3.76 -15.96 -1.21
N PRO A 262 3.63 -14.61 -1.13
CA PRO A 262 4.26 -13.86 -0.05
C PRO A 262 3.70 -14.24 1.33
N LYS A 263 2.39 -14.50 1.42
CA LYS A 263 1.77 -14.92 2.69
C LYS A 263 2.31 -16.27 3.16
N TRP A 264 2.42 -17.23 2.24
CA TRP A 264 2.95 -18.55 2.55
C TRP A 264 4.41 -18.50 3.01
N MET A 265 5.26 -17.77 2.30
CA MET A 265 6.66 -17.59 2.69
C MET A 265 6.81 -16.92 4.07
N ILE A 266 5.99 -15.91 4.37
CA ILE A 266 5.99 -15.25 5.67
C ILE A 266 5.62 -16.23 6.78
N ILE A 267 4.55 -17.01 6.60
CA ILE A 267 4.14 -18.03 7.57
C ILE A 267 5.26 -19.04 7.79
N GLN A 268 5.88 -19.52 6.71
CA GLN A 268 6.99 -20.48 6.79
C GLN A 268 8.18 -19.91 7.57
N GLU A 269 8.54 -18.66 7.34
CA GLU A 269 9.67 -18.04 8.04
C GLU A 269 9.39 -17.78 9.52
N LEU A 270 8.16 -17.36 9.86
CA LEU A 270 7.74 -17.19 11.24
C LEU A 270 7.70 -18.52 12.01
N THR A 271 7.29 -19.61 11.36
CA THR A 271 7.31 -20.95 12.00
C THR A 271 8.73 -21.48 12.20
N LYS A 272 9.68 -21.18 11.34
CA LYS A 272 11.10 -21.52 11.52
C LYS A 272 11.72 -20.83 12.75
N ASN A 273 11.20 -19.65 13.12
CA ASN A 273 11.67 -18.88 14.28
C ASN A 273 10.89 -19.18 15.57
N ASP A 274 10.28 -20.34 15.69
CA ASP A 274 9.54 -20.86 16.85
C ASP A 274 8.35 -19.99 17.30
N THR A 275 7.90 -19.04 16.49
CA THR A 275 6.72 -18.21 16.77
C THR A 275 5.46 -18.83 16.17
N LEU A 276 4.90 -19.89 16.79
CA LEU A 276 3.76 -20.63 16.23
C LEU A 276 2.42 -19.88 16.36
N ILE A 277 2.22 -19.14 17.43
CA ILE A 277 0.95 -18.47 17.73
C ILE A 277 0.70 -17.31 16.76
N LEU A 278 1.73 -16.54 16.45
CA LEU A 278 1.62 -15.36 15.59
C LEU A 278 1.13 -15.69 14.18
N PRO A 279 1.73 -16.61 13.42
CA PRO A 279 1.27 -16.94 12.06
C PRO A 279 -0.14 -17.52 12.04
N ILE A 280 -0.57 -18.27 13.06
CA ILE A 280 -1.94 -18.78 13.17
C ILE A 280 -2.93 -17.60 13.30
N LEU A 281 -2.65 -16.65 14.20
CA LEU A 281 -3.48 -15.46 14.39
C LEU A 281 -3.50 -14.57 13.14
N MET A 282 -2.37 -14.41 12.46
CA MET A 282 -2.28 -13.65 11.19
C MET A 282 -3.06 -14.33 10.07
N ALA A 283 -3.00 -15.66 9.96
CA ALA A 283 -3.73 -16.42 8.95
C ALA A 283 -5.25 -16.34 9.18
N THR A 284 -5.72 -16.49 10.41
CA THR A 284 -7.15 -16.37 10.74
C THR A 284 -7.70 -14.97 10.49
N THR A 285 -6.96 -13.92 10.89
CA THR A 285 -7.37 -12.53 10.61
C THR A 285 -7.31 -12.17 9.12
N ALA A 286 -6.41 -12.79 8.35
CA ALA A 286 -6.35 -12.60 6.89
C ALA A 286 -7.60 -13.11 6.16
N LEU A 287 -8.38 -14.03 6.75
CA LEU A 287 -9.67 -14.47 6.18
C LEU A 287 -10.68 -13.31 6.09
N LEU A 288 -10.59 -12.31 6.97
CA LEU A 288 -11.42 -11.11 6.88
C LEU A 288 -11.12 -10.31 5.59
N ASN A 289 -9.84 -10.21 5.23
CA ASN A 289 -9.45 -9.57 3.98
C ASN A 289 -9.96 -10.35 2.76
N LEU A 290 -9.83 -11.66 2.79
CA LEU A 290 -10.34 -12.52 1.74
C LEU A 290 -11.86 -12.37 1.61
N TYR A 291 -12.59 -12.29 2.71
CA TYR A 291 -14.05 -12.14 2.71
C TYR A 291 -14.49 -10.88 1.96
N PHE A 292 -13.92 -9.70 2.21
CA PHE A 292 -14.37 -8.50 1.51
C PHE A 292 -14.00 -8.52 0.01
N TYR A 293 -12.91 -9.16 -0.40
CA TYR A 293 -12.59 -9.35 -1.81
C TYR A 293 -13.55 -10.33 -2.49
N MET A 294 -13.87 -11.44 -1.81
CA MET A 294 -14.87 -12.39 -2.31
C MET A 294 -16.26 -11.75 -2.43
N ARG A 295 -16.64 -10.91 -1.46
CA ARG A 295 -17.89 -10.15 -1.55
C ARG A 295 -17.93 -9.27 -2.80
N LEU A 296 -16.85 -8.58 -3.12
CA LEU A 296 -16.77 -7.78 -4.36
C LEU A 296 -16.85 -8.67 -5.60
N ALA A 297 -16.14 -9.78 -5.63
CA ALA A 297 -16.17 -10.72 -6.74
C ALA A 297 -17.57 -11.31 -6.93
N TYR A 298 -18.25 -11.71 -5.86
CA TYR A 298 -19.62 -12.24 -5.93
C TYR A 298 -20.63 -11.17 -6.35
N SER A 299 -20.52 -9.95 -5.83
CA SER A 299 -21.43 -8.87 -6.25
C SER A 299 -21.30 -8.52 -7.72
N THR A 300 -20.13 -8.68 -8.31
CA THR A 300 -19.91 -8.43 -9.75
C THR A 300 -20.29 -9.61 -10.62
N ALA A 301 -20.09 -10.86 -10.16
CA ALA A 301 -20.35 -12.06 -10.93
C ALA A 301 -21.81 -12.51 -10.90
N LEU A 302 -22.47 -12.42 -9.74
CA LEU A 302 -23.81 -13.00 -9.53
C LEU A 302 -24.94 -12.00 -9.73
N THR A 303 -24.69 -10.70 -9.55
CA THR A 303 -25.72 -9.68 -9.75
C THR A 303 -25.63 -9.10 -11.16
N LEU A 304 -26.39 -9.68 -12.07
CA LEU A 304 -26.56 -9.13 -13.42
C LEU A 304 -27.57 -7.98 -13.36
N PHE A 305 -27.11 -6.78 -13.58
CA PHE A 305 -27.99 -5.63 -13.71
C PHE A 305 -28.76 -5.66 -15.03
N PRO A 306 -30.05 -5.22 -15.05
CA PRO A 306 -30.80 -5.13 -16.29
C PRO A 306 -30.08 -4.20 -17.28
N SER A 307 -29.81 -4.70 -18.46
CA SER A 307 -29.19 -3.95 -19.54
C SER A 307 -30.21 -3.56 -20.61
N THR A 308 -30.27 -2.26 -20.94
CA THR A 308 -31.02 -1.80 -22.11
C THR A 308 -30.25 -2.16 -23.40
N ASN A 309 -30.98 -2.31 -24.54
CA ASN A 309 -30.31 -2.59 -25.83
C ASN A 309 -29.28 -1.52 -26.20
N ASN A 310 -29.51 -0.27 -25.85
CA ASN A 310 -28.53 0.83 -26.05
C ASN A 310 -27.25 0.64 -25.24
N MET A 311 -27.32 0.04 -24.07
CA MET A 311 -26.12 -0.30 -23.27
C MET A 311 -25.31 -1.43 -23.92
N LYS A 312 -25.95 -2.41 -24.53
CA LYS A 312 -25.27 -3.50 -25.25
C LYS A 312 -24.52 -2.99 -26.49
N MET A 313 -25.00 -1.91 -27.10
CA MET A 313 -24.35 -1.29 -28.28
C MET A 313 -23.23 -0.30 -27.91
N LYS A 314 -23.08 0.11 -26.66
CA LYS A 314 -22.06 1.08 -26.21
C LYS A 314 -20.63 0.60 -26.43
N TRP A 315 -20.36 -0.70 -26.50
CA TRP A 315 -19.03 -1.22 -26.77
C TRP A 315 -18.41 -0.67 -28.07
N GLN A 316 -19.23 -0.35 -29.08
CA GLN A 316 -18.79 0.22 -30.35
C GLN A 316 -18.28 1.67 -30.23
N PHE A 317 -18.82 2.42 -29.25
CA PHE A 317 -18.56 3.84 -29.06
C PHE A 317 -17.64 4.15 -27.88
N TYR A 318 -17.18 3.11 -27.18
CA TYR A 318 -16.31 3.32 -26.03
C TYR A 318 -14.89 3.70 -26.49
N PRO A 319 -14.41 4.92 -26.19
CA PRO A 319 -13.03 5.29 -26.50
C PRO A 319 -12.12 4.45 -25.59
N THR A 320 -11.58 3.37 -26.10
CA THR A 320 -10.60 2.56 -25.40
C THR A 320 -9.30 3.36 -25.29
N LYS A 321 -9.10 4.05 -24.20
CA LYS A 321 -7.78 4.53 -23.82
C LYS A 321 -6.89 3.31 -23.63
N GLN A 322 -6.14 2.95 -24.64
CA GLN A 322 -5.19 1.85 -24.58
C GLN A 322 -4.10 2.22 -23.58
N MET A 323 -4.13 1.57 -22.41
CA MET A 323 -3.03 1.65 -21.45
C MET A 323 -2.04 0.54 -21.79
N THR A 324 -0.94 0.88 -22.41
CA THR A 324 0.09 -0.07 -22.90
C THR A 324 0.67 -0.98 -21.82
N LEU A 325 0.77 -0.49 -20.58
CA LEU A 325 1.32 -1.24 -19.44
C LEU A 325 0.28 -2.15 -18.73
N LEU A 326 -1.00 -2.05 -19.07
CA LEU A 326 -2.03 -2.77 -18.34
C LEU A 326 -2.00 -4.29 -18.59
N PRO A 327 -1.84 -4.81 -19.82
CA PRO A 327 -1.78 -6.25 -20.07
C PRO A 327 -0.61 -6.92 -19.36
N THR A 328 0.57 -6.31 -19.43
CA THR A 328 1.78 -6.83 -18.76
C THR A 328 1.60 -6.86 -17.23
N ALA A 329 1.00 -5.81 -16.68
CA ALA A 329 0.71 -5.72 -15.26
C ALA A 329 -0.31 -6.79 -14.80
N ILE A 330 -1.34 -7.09 -15.60
CA ILE A 330 -2.31 -8.16 -15.30
C ILE A 330 -1.62 -9.52 -15.27
N VAL A 331 -0.79 -9.83 -16.27
CA VAL A 331 -0.05 -11.11 -16.31
C VAL A 331 0.85 -11.24 -15.09
N LEU A 332 1.60 -10.20 -14.76
CA LEU A 332 2.45 -10.18 -13.57
C LEU A 332 1.66 -10.33 -12.27
N SER A 333 0.48 -9.72 -12.15
CA SER A 333 -0.33 -9.82 -10.93
C SER A 333 -1.03 -11.16 -10.74
N THR A 334 -1.21 -11.96 -11.78
CA THR A 334 -1.94 -13.24 -11.73
C THR A 334 -1.03 -14.45 -11.86
N MET A 335 -0.01 -14.39 -12.73
CA MET A 335 0.80 -15.53 -13.16
C MET A 335 2.29 -15.46 -12.75
N LEU A 336 2.67 -14.59 -11.82
CA LEU A 336 4.07 -14.45 -11.39
C LEU A 336 4.54 -15.62 -10.50
N LEU A 337 3.65 -16.50 -10.03
CA LEU A 337 3.96 -17.58 -9.10
C LEU A 337 5.11 -18.48 -9.57
N PRO A 338 5.22 -18.94 -10.85
CA PRO A 338 6.34 -19.75 -11.32
C PRO A 338 7.69 -19.01 -11.33
N LEU A 339 7.67 -17.67 -11.44
CA LEU A 339 8.88 -16.83 -11.47
C LEU A 339 9.39 -16.43 -10.07
N THR A 340 8.68 -16.79 -9.02
CA THR A 340 9.03 -16.40 -7.65
C THR A 340 10.36 -16.98 -7.16
N PRO A 341 10.77 -18.22 -7.49
CA PRO A 341 12.08 -18.71 -7.08
C PRO A 341 13.22 -17.88 -7.67
N THR A 342 13.09 -17.44 -8.92
CA THR A 342 14.11 -16.58 -9.57
C THR A 342 14.16 -15.18 -8.95
N LEU A 343 13.02 -14.60 -8.58
CA LEU A 343 12.97 -13.32 -7.88
C LEU A 343 13.60 -13.40 -6.50
N PHE A 344 13.43 -14.51 -5.80
CA PHE A 344 14.06 -14.73 -4.49
C PHE A 344 15.58 -14.86 -4.57
N MET A 345 16.10 -15.40 -5.68
CA MET A 345 17.57 -15.48 -5.91
C MET A 345 18.17 -14.12 -6.28
N LEU A 346 17.38 -13.19 -6.83
CA LEU A 346 17.83 -11.85 -7.24
C LEU A 346 17.81 -10.83 -6.09
N LEU A 347 17.03 -11.08 -5.05
CA LEU A 347 16.93 -10.25 -3.84
C LEU A 347 17.83 -10.74 -2.72
#